data_0658931e52ba8ae1e2f264f18ac65c05
#
_entry.id   0658931e52ba8ae1e2f264f18ac65c05
#
_cell.length_a   1.000
_cell.length_b   1.000
_cell.length_c   1.000
_cell.angle_alpha   90.00
_cell.angle_beta   90.00
_cell.angle_gamma   90.00
#
_symmetry.space_group_name_H-M   'P 1'
#
loop_
_entity.id
_entity.type
_entity.pdbx_description
1 polymer ?
#
loop_
_entity_poly.entity_id
_entity_poly.type
_entity_poly.pdbx_seq_one_letter_code
_entity_poly.pdbx_strand_id
1 'polypeptide(L)'
;VIERKDIAGKIGTTNEWRDAWFNGYTPSLVAVSWVGFDSMKPLGKGETGGKAALPAWIAFMREALEGVPDNPLPMPSGVVAVRVDPNSGMRLGAGQGGVFEVFRADAVPEIGGYADGGEGLVEDQGDGAETMAGSRASTAPLQDLF
;
A
#
# COMPACT_ATOMS: atom_id res chain seq x y z
N VAL A 1 17.06 2.98 -8.36
CA VAL A 1 15.87 3.23 -7.52
C VAL A 1 14.98 4.21 -8.25
N ILE A 2 13.66 4.02 -8.22
CA ILE A 2 12.67 4.97 -8.73
C ILE A 2 12.05 5.64 -7.51
N GLU A 3 12.25 6.94 -7.35
CA GLU A 3 11.69 7.72 -6.24
C GLU A 3 10.37 8.35 -6.66
N ARG A 4 9.28 7.58 -6.61
CA ARG A 4 7.92 8.04 -6.94
C ARG A 4 6.93 7.60 -5.87
N LYS A 5 5.86 8.39 -5.68
CA LYS A 5 4.79 8.14 -4.69
C LYS A 5 3.53 7.54 -5.30
N ASP A 6 3.49 7.43 -6.62
CA ASP A 6 2.36 6.94 -7.40
C ASP A 6 2.60 5.55 -8.02
N ILE A 7 3.66 4.86 -7.60
CA ILE A 7 3.98 3.50 -8.04
C ILE A 7 3.47 2.48 -7.01
N ALA A 8 2.83 1.45 -7.53
CA ALA A 8 2.51 0.25 -6.78
C ALA A 8 2.90 -0.99 -7.59
N GLY A 9 3.18 -2.10 -6.90
CA GLY A 9 3.56 -3.32 -7.59
C GLY A 9 3.57 -4.56 -6.70
N LYS A 10 3.70 -5.73 -7.35
CA LYS A 10 3.72 -7.03 -6.69
C LYS A 10 4.67 -7.97 -7.40
N ILE A 11 5.50 -8.66 -6.63
CA ILE A 11 6.33 -9.75 -7.12
C ILE A 11 5.52 -11.04 -7.25
N GLY A 12 5.91 -11.89 -8.18
CA GLY A 12 5.47 -13.28 -8.30
C GLY A 12 6.68 -14.18 -8.49
N THR A 13 6.68 -15.32 -7.81
CA THR A 13 7.71 -16.35 -7.95
C THR A 13 7.04 -17.70 -7.89
N THR A 14 7.27 -18.55 -8.90
CA THR A 14 6.78 -19.92 -8.90
C THR A 14 7.62 -20.80 -8.00
N ASN A 15 7.08 -21.97 -7.63
CA ASN A 15 7.82 -22.98 -6.89
C ASN A 15 9.08 -23.37 -7.67
N GLU A 16 10.15 -23.66 -6.94
CA GLU A 16 11.47 -24.02 -7.50
C GLU A 16 12.10 -22.92 -8.39
N TRP A 17 11.67 -21.65 -8.24
CA TRP A 17 12.21 -20.50 -8.98
C TRP A 17 12.22 -20.68 -10.51
N ARG A 18 11.17 -21.24 -11.08
CA ARG A 18 11.09 -21.47 -12.54
C ARG A 18 10.71 -20.22 -13.31
N ASP A 19 9.82 -19.39 -12.69
CA ASP A 19 9.37 -18.13 -13.25
C ASP A 19 9.48 -17.02 -12.20
N ALA A 20 9.98 -15.90 -12.64
CA ALA A 20 10.07 -14.68 -11.86
C ALA A 20 9.22 -13.59 -12.53
N TRP A 21 8.31 -12.99 -11.78
CA TRP A 21 7.40 -11.95 -12.24
C TRP A 21 7.53 -10.69 -11.41
N PHE A 22 7.41 -9.56 -12.06
CA PHE A 22 7.10 -8.30 -11.41
C PHE A 22 6.02 -7.58 -12.20
N ASN A 23 4.93 -7.23 -11.52
CA ASN A 23 3.83 -6.45 -12.07
C ASN A 23 3.76 -5.15 -11.31
N GLY A 24 3.78 -4.02 -12.01
CA GLY A 24 3.71 -2.73 -11.34
C GLY A 24 3.05 -1.70 -12.23
N TYR A 25 2.57 -0.63 -11.62
CA TYR A 25 1.82 0.40 -12.31
C TYR A 25 1.94 1.77 -11.64
N THR A 26 1.67 2.78 -12.44
CA THR A 26 1.23 4.12 -12.03
C THR A 26 -0.22 4.31 -12.46
N PRO A 27 -0.90 5.41 -12.12
CA PRO A 27 -2.26 5.69 -12.61
C PRO A 27 -2.40 5.70 -14.14
N SER A 28 -1.31 5.92 -14.87
CA SER A 28 -1.32 6.05 -16.33
C SER A 28 -0.60 4.94 -17.09
N LEU A 29 0.17 4.09 -16.40
CA LEU A 29 1.02 3.10 -17.05
C LEU A 29 1.09 1.81 -16.23
N VAL A 30 0.85 0.68 -16.89
CA VAL A 30 1.04 -0.66 -16.32
C VAL A 30 2.16 -1.36 -17.08
N ALA A 31 3.07 -1.99 -16.37
CA ALA A 31 4.11 -2.81 -16.94
C ALA A 31 4.26 -4.15 -16.20
N VAL A 32 4.55 -5.17 -16.96
CA VAL A 32 4.80 -6.52 -16.45
C VAL A 32 6.17 -6.97 -16.95
N SER A 33 6.97 -7.46 -16.06
CA SER A 33 8.25 -8.09 -16.38
C SER A 33 8.21 -9.56 -15.97
N TRP A 34 8.65 -10.41 -16.89
CA TRP A 34 8.76 -11.85 -16.67
C TRP A 34 10.14 -12.34 -17.11
N VAL A 35 10.70 -13.23 -16.31
CA VAL A 35 11.93 -13.94 -16.61
C VAL A 35 11.69 -15.43 -16.38
N GLY A 36 11.99 -16.23 -17.37
CA GLY A 36 11.80 -17.66 -17.35
C GLY A 36 12.47 -18.34 -18.55
N PHE A 37 12.46 -19.65 -18.57
CA PHE A 37 12.86 -20.43 -19.72
C PHE A 37 11.65 -21.02 -20.44
N ASP A 38 11.70 -21.17 -21.74
CA ASP A 38 10.66 -21.86 -22.54
C ASP A 38 10.43 -23.29 -22.07
N SER A 39 11.48 -23.92 -21.55
CA SER A 39 11.40 -25.20 -20.84
C SER A 39 11.30 -24.98 -19.36
N MET A 40 10.50 -25.77 -18.65
CA MET A 40 10.25 -25.68 -17.21
C MET A 40 11.51 -25.96 -16.36
N LYS A 41 12.53 -25.11 -16.50
CA LYS A 41 13.79 -25.18 -15.76
C LYS A 41 13.82 -24.11 -14.66
N PRO A 42 14.41 -24.40 -13.49
CA PRO A 42 14.70 -23.37 -12.49
C PRO A 42 15.65 -22.30 -13.03
N LEU A 43 15.37 -21.04 -12.73
CA LEU A 43 16.27 -19.91 -13.02
C LEU A 43 17.56 -19.98 -12.17
N GLY A 44 17.44 -20.56 -10.98
CA GLY A 44 18.51 -20.66 -10.01
C GLY A 44 17.99 -20.50 -8.59
N LYS A 45 18.75 -20.96 -7.61
CA LYS A 45 18.34 -20.87 -6.21
C LYS A 45 18.21 -19.40 -5.77
N GLY A 46 17.03 -19.02 -5.34
CA GLY A 46 16.75 -17.67 -4.84
C GLY A 46 16.51 -16.62 -5.94
N GLU A 47 16.37 -17.02 -7.21
CA GLU A 47 16.00 -16.12 -8.31
C GLU A 47 14.49 -15.85 -8.27
N THR A 48 14.14 -14.88 -7.42
CA THR A 48 12.77 -14.44 -7.19
C THR A 48 12.35 -13.33 -8.17
N GLY A 49 11.07 -13.00 -8.21
CA GLY A 49 10.56 -11.86 -8.97
C GLY A 49 11.27 -10.55 -8.63
N GLY A 50 11.62 -10.33 -7.36
CA GLY A 50 12.39 -9.16 -6.93
C GLY A 50 13.83 -9.13 -7.46
N LYS A 51 14.47 -10.29 -7.63
CA LYS A 51 15.85 -10.35 -8.13
C LYS A 51 15.94 -10.41 -9.65
N ALA A 52 15.14 -11.26 -10.28
CA ALA A 52 15.26 -11.51 -11.70
C ALA A 52 14.40 -10.58 -12.56
N ALA A 53 13.15 -10.31 -12.16
CA ALA A 53 12.20 -9.55 -12.99
C ALA A 53 12.18 -8.04 -12.65
N LEU A 54 12.24 -7.67 -11.38
CA LEU A 54 12.15 -6.27 -10.94
C LEU A 54 13.21 -5.34 -11.57
N PRO A 55 14.49 -5.73 -11.75
CA PRO A 55 15.48 -4.85 -12.37
C PRO A 55 15.11 -4.42 -13.79
N ALA A 56 14.59 -5.34 -14.60
CA ALA A 56 14.12 -5.03 -15.95
C ALA A 56 12.90 -4.08 -15.93
N TRP A 57 11.97 -4.32 -15.01
CA TRP A 57 10.81 -3.46 -14.80
C TRP A 57 11.25 -2.03 -14.38
N ILE A 58 12.19 -1.92 -13.45
CA ILE A 58 12.72 -0.61 -13.01
C ILE A 58 13.37 0.13 -14.17
N ALA A 59 14.17 -0.56 -14.98
CA ALA A 59 14.85 0.05 -16.15
C ALA A 59 13.81 0.61 -17.14
N PHE A 60 12.79 -0.19 -17.45
CA PHE A 60 11.71 0.24 -18.34
C PHE A 60 10.92 1.43 -17.77
N MET A 61 10.46 1.34 -16.53
CA MET A 61 9.64 2.40 -15.93
C MET A 61 10.41 3.71 -15.73
N ARG A 62 11.70 3.65 -15.46
CA ARG A 62 12.55 4.84 -15.37
C ARG A 62 12.53 5.63 -16.67
N GLU A 63 12.72 4.95 -17.78
CA GLU A 63 12.71 5.56 -19.10
C GLU A 63 11.30 6.04 -19.50
N ALA A 64 10.30 5.17 -19.29
CA ALA A 64 8.91 5.46 -19.68
C ALA A 64 8.27 6.60 -18.88
N LEU A 65 8.76 6.88 -17.68
CA LEU A 65 8.26 7.92 -16.80
C LEU A 65 9.19 9.15 -16.74
N GLU A 66 10.20 9.23 -17.59
CA GLU A 66 11.05 10.41 -17.68
C GLU A 66 10.21 11.64 -18.02
N GLY A 67 10.33 12.70 -17.21
CA GLY A 67 9.56 13.93 -17.37
C GLY A 67 8.08 13.84 -17.02
N VAL A 68 7.57 12.65 -16.61
CA VAL A 68 6.19 12.47 -16.17
C VAL A 68 6.10 12.78 -14.67
N PRO A 69 5.32 13.79 -14.24
CA PRO A 69 5.16 14.09 -12.82
C PRO A 69 4.43 12.99 -12.05
N ASP A 70 4.70 12.90 -10.75
CA ASP A 70 3.92 12.04 -9.86
C ASP A 70 2.45 12.44 -9.87
N ASN A 71 1.58 11.45 -9.99
CA ASN A 71 0.13 11.64 -9.98
C ASN A 71 -0.56 10.58 -9.11
N PRO A 72 -0.43 10.66 -7.76
CA PRO A 72 -1.06 9.69 -6.87
C PRO A 72 -2.57 9.62 -7.10
N LEU A 73 -3.12 8.40 -7.07
CA LEU A 73 -4.57 8.21 -7.16
C LEU A 73 -5.24 8.91 -5.97
N PRO A 74 -6.24 9.76 -6.24
CA PRO A 74 -7.04 10.34 -5.16
C PRO A 74 -7.83 9.25 -4.44
N MET A 75 -8.12 9.47 -3.16
CA MET A 75 -8.99 8.57 -2.41
C MET A 75 -10.38 8.59 -3.05
N PRO A 76 -10.95 7.42 -3.41
CA PRO A 76 -12.27 7.36 -4.02
C PRO A 76 -13.37 7.89 -3.09
N SER A 77 -14.47 8.38 -3.65
CA SER A 77 -15.67 8.71 -2.87
C SER A 77 -16.19 7.46 -2.14
N GLY A 78 -16.66 7.62 -0.92
CA GLY A 78 -17.13 6.51 -0.08
C GLY A 78 -16.02 5.71 0.59
N VAL A 79 -14.78 6.19 0.52
CA VAL A 79 -13.63 5.64 1.24
C VAL A 79 -13.08 6.70 2.19
N VAL A 80 -12.76 6.30 3.42
CA VAL A 80 -12.25 7.17 4.48
C VAL A 80 -11.02 6.56 5.13
N ALA A 81 -10.07 7.39 5.53
CA ALA A 81 -8.95 6.98 6.35
C ALA A 81 -9.26 7.28 7.81
N VAL A 82 -9.20 6.27 8.66
CA VAL A 82 -9.41 6.42 10.10
C VAL A 82 -8.22 5.85 10.86
N ARG A 83 -7.97 6.40 12.03
CA ARG A 83 -6.93 5.88 12.91
C ARG A 83 -7.44 4.68 13.67
N VAL A 84 -6.67 3.59 13.68
CA VAL A 84 -7.00 2.36 14.38
C VAL A 84 -5.84 1.88 15.25
N ASP A 85 -6.18 1.13 16.29
CA ASP A 85 -5.20 0.39 17.06
C ASP A 85 -4.72 -0.82 16.23
N PRO A 86 -3.41 -0.96 15.99
CA PRO A 86 -2.87 -2.01 15.12
C PRO A 86 -3.07 -3.43 15.65
N ASN A 87 -3.36 -3.59 16.94
CA ASN A 87 -3.56 -4.91 17.56
C ASN A 87 -5.03 -5.34 17.56
N SER A 88 -5.93 -4.42 17.88
CA SER A 88 -7.36 -4.71 17.96
C SER A 88 -8.14 -4.39 16.68
N GLY A 89 -7.61 -3.51 15.82
CA GLY A 89 -8.30 -3.00 14.66
C GLY A 89 -9.43 -1.99 14.99
N MET A 90 -9.63 -1.66 16.25
CA MET A 90 -10.67 -0.75 16.70
C MET A 90 -10.29 0.70 16.35
N ARG A 91 -11.28 1.51 15.98
CA ARG A 91 -11.08 2.93 15.73
C ARG A 91 -10.66 3.65 17.00
N LEU A 92 -9.70 4.57 16.86
CA LEU A 92 -9.20 5.40 17.93
C LEU A 92 -9.77 6.81 17.86
N GLY A 93 -9.95 7.41 19.03
CA GLY A 93 -10.36 8.81 19.15
C GLY A 93 -9.23 9.79 18.83
N ALA A 94 -9.57 11.08 18.80
CA ALA A 94 -8.59 12.14 18.58
C ALA A 94 -7.49 12.12 19.66
N GLY A 95 -6.24 12.34 19.23
CA GLY A 95 -5.08 12.39 20.14
C GLY A 95 -4.49 11.04 20.55
N GLN A 96 -5.13 9.92 20.22
CA GLN A 96 -4.59 8.59 20.51
C GLN A 96 -3.58 8.17 19.45
N GLY A 97 -2.50 7.48 19.87
CA GLY A 97 -1.51 6.88 18.97
C GLY A 97 -2.13 5.69 18.22
N GLY A 98 -1.70 5.44 16.97
CA GLY A 98 -2.19 4.33 16.15
C GLY A 98 -1.76 4.50 14.70
N VAL A 99 -2.26 3.63 13.82
CA VAL A 99 -2.00 3.67 12.38
C VAL A 99 -3.24 4.15 11.63
N PHE A 100 -3.03 4.81 10.49
CA PHE A 100 -4.14 5.14 9.59
C PHE A 100 -4.40 3.97 8.67
N GLU A 101 -5.66 3.51 8.65
CA GLU A 101 -6.15 2.49 7.75
C GLU A 101 -7.32 3.00 6.93
N VAL A 102 -7.54 2.41 5.77
CA VAL A 102 -8.55 2.85 4.81
C VAL A 102 -9.75 1.91 4.84
N PHE A 103 -10.93 2.48 5.03
CA PHE A 103 -12.19 1.75 5.11
C PHE A 103 -13.23 2.32 4.14
N ARG A 104 -14.20 1.51 3.77
CA ARG A 104 -15.44 2.06 3.23
C ARG A 104 -16.14 2.87 4.31
N ALA A 105 -16.73 4.00 3.94
CA ALA A 105 -17.38 4.90 4.88
C ALA A 105 -18.55 4.24 5.66
N ASP A 106 -19.18 3.23 5.04
CA ASP A 106 -20.27 2.44 5.64
C ASP A 106 -19.78 1.20 6.43
N ALA A 107 -18.47 1.00 6.56
CA ALA A 107 -17.86 -0.15 7.23
C ALA A 107 -16.66 0.27 8.11
N VAL A 108 -16.72 1.46 8.65
CA VAL A 108 -15.70 1.96 9.61
C VAL A 108 -15.84 1.19 10.92
N PRO A 109 -14.74 0.71 11.53
CA PRO A 109 -14.78 0.09 12.84
C PRO A 109 -15.38 1.01 13.91
N GLU A 110 -16.04 0.43 14.90
CA GLU A 110 -16.51 1.18 16.05
C GLU A 110 -15.33 1.75 16.86
N ILE A 111 -15.57 2.83 17.57
CA ILE A 111 -14.57 3.41 18.47
C ILE A 111 -14.33 2.42 19.61
N GLY A 112 -13.09 1.96 19.74
CA GLY A 112 -12.69 1.11 20.85
C GLY A 112 -12.80 1.89 22.15
N GLY A 113 -13.71 1.45 23.03
CA GLY A 113 -13.75 1.95 24.39
C GLY A 113 -12.49 1.46 25.10
N TYR A 114 -11.70 2.36 25.67
CA TYR A 114 -10.79 1.98 26.73
C TYR A 114 -11.66 1.45 27.88
N ALA A 115 -11.43 0.21 28.27
CA ALA A 115 -11.81 -0.26 29.60
C ALA A 115 -10.84 0.39 30.59
N ASP A 116 -10.92 1.71 30.73
CA ASP A 116 -10.35 2.39 31.88
C ASP A 116 -11.47 2.51 32.93
N GLY A 117 -11.21 1.98 34.11
CA GLY A 117 -12.13 2.04 35.23
C GLY A 117 -12.28 3.48 35.73
N GLY A 118 -13.13 4.24 35.06
CA GLY A 118 -13.43 5.62 35.39
C GLY A 118 -14.79 6.00 34.80
N GLU A 119 -15.84 6.06 35.63
CA GLU A 119 -17.14 6.59 35.27
C GLU A 119 -17.00 8.03 34.74
N GLY A 120 -17.30 8.20 33.46
CA GLY A 120 -17.39 9.49 32.81
C GLY A 120 -18.30 9.38 31.59
N LEU A 121 -19.58 9.68 31.78
CA LEU A 121 -20.54 9.95 30.71
C LEU A 121 -19.96 11.11 29.87
N VAL A 122 -19.50 10.81 28.67
CA VAL A 122 -19.22 11.85 27.67
C VAL A 122 -20.40 11.84 26.70
N GLU A 123 -21.22 12.88 26.84
CA GLU A 123 -22.26 13.19 25.89
C GLU A 123 -21.65 13.33 24.48
N ASP A 124 -22.22 12.60 23.54
CA ASP A 124 -21.97 12.69 22.10
C ASP A 124 -22.33 14.11 21.62
N GLN A 125 -21.34 14.98 21.50
CA GLN A 125 -21.47 16.18 20.69
C GLN A 125 -20.82 15.87 19.35
N GLY A 126 -21.69 15.64 18.37
CA GLY A 126 -21.32 15.45 16.98
C GLY A 126 -20.38 16.55 16.50
N ASP A 127 -19.17 16.17 16.22
CA ASP A 127 -18.20 17.11 15.65
C ASP A 127 -17.79 16.68 14.25
N GLY A 128 -17.76 17.72 13.44
CA GLY A 128 -17.68 17.66 12.00
C GLY A 128 -16.54 16.84 11.45
N ALA A 129 -16.84 16.17 10.34
CA ALA A 129 -15.85 15.59 9.47
C ALA A 129 -14.85 16.66 9.02
N GLU A 130 -13.69 16.72 9.65
CA GLU A 130 -12.57 17.48 9.11
C GLU A 130 -12.11 16.82 7.83
N THR A 131 -12.43 17.48 6.74
CA THR A 131 -11.94 17.19 5.40
C THR A 131 -10.46 17.56 5.34
N MET A 132 -9.59 16.66 5.80
CA MET A 132 -8.15 16.78 5.57
C MET A 132 -7.85 16.40 4.12
N ALA A 133 -7.86 17.39 3.24
CA ALA A 133 -7.19 17.32 1.96
C ALA A 133 -5.69 17.14 2.23
N GLY A 134 -5.13 16.01 1.80
CA GLY A 134 -3.69 15.76 1.75
C GLY A 134 -3.10 14.94 2.87
N SER A 135 -3.55 13.72 3.10
CA SER A 135 -2.81 12.75 3.90
C SER A 135 -2.37 11.57 3.04
N ARG A 136 -1.06 11.38 3.07
CA ARG A 136 -0.28 10.36 2.39
C ARG A 136 -0.83 8.96 2.65
N ALA A 137 -1.23 8.25 1.61
CA ALA A 137 -1.26 6.80 1.66
C ALA A 137 0.17 6.35 2.01
N SER A 138 0.35 5.75 3.18
CA SER A 138 1.59 5.06 3.53
C SER A 138 1.62 3.76 2.72
N THR A 139 1.98 3.88 1.47
CA THR A 139 2.57 2.75 0.77
C THR A 139 3.96 2.59 1.36
N ALA A 140 4.23 1.46 2.01
CA ALA A 140 5.58 1.11 2.43
C ALA A 140 6.53 1.37 1.25
N PRO A 141 7.64 2.07 1.46
CA PRO A 141 8.58 2.32 0.38
C PRO A 141 9.06 0.98 -0.15
N LEU A 142 9.24 0.86 -1.47
CA LEU A 142 9.78 -0.33 -2.13
C LEU A 142 11.13 -0.79 -1.54
N GLN A 143 11.73 0.00 -0.66
CA GLN A 143 12.96 -0.27 0.07
C GLN A 143 12.83 -1.39 1.11
N ASP A 144 11.62 -1.65 1.63
CA ASP A 144 11.39 -2.68 2.66
C ASP A 144 11.03 -4.06 2.05
N LEU A 145 11.06 -4.19 0.75
CA LEU A 145 10.79 -5.45 0.04
C LEU A 145 12.05 -6.23 -0.38
N PHE A 146 13.27 -5.78 0.05
CA PHE A 146 14.54 -6.40 -0.33
C PHE A 146 15.46 -6.66 0.86
#